data_2c9ad221b93a5df74fa8a6859fb5ae2b
#
_entry.id   2c9ad221b93a5df74fa8a6859fb5ae2b
#
_cell.length_a   1.000
_cell.length_b   1.000
_cell.length_c   1.000
_cell.angle_alpha   90.00
_cell.angle_beta   90.00
_cell.angle_gamma   90.00
#
_symmetry.space_group_name_H-M   'P 1'
#
loop_
_entity.id
_entity.type
_entity.pdbx_description
1 polymer ?
#
loop_
_entity_poly.entity_id
_entity_poly.type
_entity_poly.pdbx_seq_one_letter_code
_entity_poly.pdbx_strand_id
1 'polypeptide(L)'
;MDRPLEIAFHGLQGSPALEEDIRKHVEKLERHCKGLVSCRVTLEASGGKSQPHAHISVRIMLGLPGKELAITHDPHHEKEHRSHPDAYTAVRDAFRVAERQMQDAKA
;
A
#
# COMPACT_ATOMS: atom_id res chain seq x y z
N MET A 1 -4.75 15.27 6.00
CA MET A 1 -5.81 14.28 6.20
C MET A 1 -6.57 14.58 7.48
N ASP A 2 -7.85 14.44 7.43
CA ASP A 2 -8.67 14.68 8.61
C ASP A 2 -8.60 13.55 9.62
N ARG A 3 -8.27 12.35 9.16
CA ARG A 3 -8.20 11.17 10.01
C ARG A 3 -6.78 10.62 10.05
N PRO A 4 -6.39 10.02 11.17
CA PRO A 4 -5.05 9.45 11.26
C PRO A 4 -4.88 8.28 10.30
N LEU A 5 -3.67 8.12 9.82
CA LEU A 5 -3.31 6.98 9.00
C LEU A 5 -3.47 5.69 9.79
N GLU A 6 -4.09 4.69 9.18
CA GLU A 6 -4.22 3.37 9.77
C GLU A 6 -3.35 2.39 8.99
N ILE A 7 -2.60 1.59 9.72
CA ILE A 7 -1.72 0.58 9.13
C ILE A 7 -2.01 -0.75 9.81
N ALA A 8 -2.26 -1.77 9.01
CA ALA A 8 -2.53 -3.12 9.52
C ALA A 8 -1.62 -4.12 8.83
N PHE A 9 -1.19 -5.12 9.57
CA PHE A 9 -0.36 -6.21 9.06
C PHE A 9 -1.05 -7.53 9.35
N HIS A 10 -1.14 -8.37 8.32
CA HIS A 10 -1.74 -9.71 8.45
C HIS A 10 -0.77 -10.73 7.88
N GLY A 11 -0.40 -11.69 8.70
CA GLY A 11 0.48 -12.76 8.27
C GLY A 11 1.95 -12.37 8.19
N LEU A 12 2.27 -11.16 8.57
CA LEU A 12 3.66 -10.70 8.66
C LEU A 12 3.78 -9.76 9.84
N GLN A 13 4.98 -9.66 10.32
CA GLN A 13 5.26 -8.81 11.45
C GLN A 13 5.66 -7.44 10.97
N GLY A 14 4.96 -6.42 11.44
CA GLY A 14 5.32 -5.06 11.12
C GLY A 14 6.52 -4.61 11.92
N SER A 15 7.09 -3.50 11.52
CA SER A 15 8.21 -2.91 12.24
C SER A 15 8.05 -1.40 12.23
N PRO A 16 8.65 -0.72 13.21
CA PRO A 16 8.62 0.75 13.19
C PRO A 16 9.23 1.34 11.93
N ALA A 17 10.27 0.70 11.40
CA ALA A 17 10.90 1.18 10.17
C ALA A 17 9.95 1.08 8.98
N LEU A 18 9.22 -0.03 8.88
CA LEU A 18 8.27 -0.21 7.79
C LEU A 18 7.11 0.76 7.93
N GLU A 19 6.61 0.97 9.14
CA GLU A 19 5.54 1.93 9.37
C GLU A 19 5.98 3.34 8.98
N GLU A 20 7.21 3.69 9.30
CA GLU A 20 7.73 5.00 8.95
C GLU A 20 7.85 5.15 7.43
N ASP A 21 8.25 4.10 6.75
CA ASP A 21 8.34 4.10 5.31
C ASP A 21 6.95 4.33 4.68
N ILE A 22 5.95 3.62 5.20
CA ILE A 22 4.57 3.80 4.74
C ILE A 22 4.12 5.23 4.98
N ARG A 23 4.44 5.78 6.15
CA ARG A 23 4.04 7.14 6.50
C ARG A 23 4.62 8.15 5.53
N LYS A 24 5.87 7.95 5.12
CA LYS A 24 6.49 8.85 4.15
C LYS A 24 5.80 8.81 2.79
N HIS A 25 5.39 7.62 2.37
CA HIS A 25 4.65 7.50 1.12
C HIS A 25 3.30 8.19 1.20
N VAL A 26 2.63 8.08 2.35
CA VAL A 26 1.35 8.74 2.55
C VAL A 26 1.52 10.26 2.53
N GLU A 27 2.57 10.77 3.17
CA GLU A 27 2.83 12.20 3.17
C GLU A 27 3.06 12.73 1.75
N LYS A 28 3.78 11.96 0.95
CA LYS A 28 3.99 12.33 -0.44
C LYS A 28 2.67 12.35 -1.20
N LEU A 29 1.84 11.34 -0.97
CA LEU A 29 0.54 11.28 -1.62
C LEU A 29 -0.32 12.47 -1.23
N GLU A 30 -0.29 12.85 0.04
CA GLU A 30 -1.03 14.01 0.53
C GLU A 30 -0.61 15.30 -0.15
N ARG A 31 0.69 15.44 -0.41
CA ARG A 31 1.17 16.64 -1.08
C ARG A 31 0.67 16.74 -2.50
N HIS A 32 0.48 15.59 -3.16
CA HIS A 32 -0.01 15.56 -4.53
C HIS A 32 -1.52 15.53 -4.62
N CYS A 33 -2.19 15.19 -3.53
CA CYS A 33 -3.63 15.09 -3.51
C CYS A 33 -4.20 15.79 -2.29
N LYS A 34 -4.61 17.02 -2.44
CA LYS A 34 -5.07 17.85 -1.32
C LYS A 34 -6.44 17.44 -0.81
N GLY A 35 -7.17 16.64 -1.56
CA GLY A 35 -8.49 16.19 -1.14
C GLY A 35 -8.49 14.93 -0.31
N LEU A 36 -7.32 14.40 0.03
CA LEU A 36 -7.25 13.15 0.76
C LEU A 36 -7.73 13.35 2.20
N VAL A 37 -8.76 12.60 2.56
CA VAL A 37 -9.39 12.69 3.89
C VAL A 37 -8.85 11.61 4.82
N SER A 38 -8.67 10.40 4.30
CA SER A 38 -8.22 9.27 5.10
C SER A 38 -7.41 8.32 4.25
N CYS A 39 -6.61 7.51 4.95
CA CYS A 39 -5.81 6.49 4.28
C CYS A 39 -5.67 5.30 5.21
N ARG A 40 -5.93 4.12 4.69
CA ARG A 40 -5.68 2.87 5.40
C ARG A 40 -4.81 1.99 4.52
N VAL A 41 -3.72 1.51 5.09
CA VAL A 41 -2.79 0.64 4.38
C VAL A 41 -2.78 -0.71 5.08
N THR A 42 -3.07 -1.76 4.33
CA THR A 42 -3.08 -3.12 4.85
C THR A 42 -2.08 -3.96 4.06
N LEU A 43 -1.16 -4.57 4.78
CA LEU A 43 -0.21 -5.50 4.18
C LEU A 43 -0.60 -6.91 4.61
N GLU A 44 -0.64 -7.81 3.65
CA GLU A 44 -1.02 -9.18 3.91
C GLU A 44 -0.01 -10.12 3.27
N ALA A 45 0.56 -11.01 4.06
CA ALA A 45 1.43 -12.04 3.54
C ALA A 45 0.62 -13.30 3.34
N SER A 46 0.69 -13.85 2.16
CA SER A 46 0.05 -15.12 1.85
C SER A 46 1.11 -16.15 1.56
N GLY A 47 0.75 -17.42 1.67
CA GLY A 47 1.67 -18.49 1.37
C GLY A 47 2.09 -19.34 2.54
N GLY A 48 1.79 -18.94 3.75
CA GLY A 48 2.05 -19.76 4.93
C GLY A 48 3.48 -20.22 5.11
N LYS A 49 3.70 -20.97 6.18
CA LYS A 49 5.05 -21.39 6.54
C LYS A 49 5.61 -22.46 5.62
N SER A 50 4.74 -23.18 4.94
CA SER A 50 5.18 -24.28 4.09
C SER A 50 5.49 -23.87 2.66
N GLN A 51 5.24 -22.62 2.32
CA GLN A 51 5.50 -22.14 0.97
C GLN A 51 6.75 -21.27 0.94
N PRO A 52 7.70 -21.64 0.09
CA PRO A 52 8.94 -20.87 0.00
C PRO A 52 8.76 -19.49 -0.64
N HIS A 53 7.59 -19.22 -1.22
CA HIS A 53 7.35 -17.97 -1.94
C HIS A 53 6.17 -17.25 -1.32
N ALA A 54 6.40 -16.62 -0.20
CA ALA A 54 5.39 -15.77 0.41
C ALA A 54 5.20 -14.52 -0.45
N HIS A 55 3.95 -14.16 -0.68
CA HIS A 55 3.63 -12.94 -1.41
C HIS A 55 3.11 -11.91 -0.44
N ILE A 56 3.52 -10.69 -0.62
CA ILE A 56 3.02 -9.59 0.18
C ILE A 56 2.12 -8.75 -0.69
N SER A 57 0.84 -8.72 -0.34
CA SER A 57 -0.15 -7.89 -1.01
C SER A 57 -0.32 -6.60 -0.23
N VAL A 58 -0.50 -5.50 -0.92
CA VAL A 58 -0.73 -4.22 -0.27
C VAL A 58 -2.06 -3.68 -0.75
N ARG A 59 -2.93 -3.35 0.21
CA ARG A 59 -4.20 -2.71 -0.08
C ARG A 59 -4.18 -1.31 0.50
N ILE A 60 -4.53 -0.34 -0.31
CA ILE A 60 -4.60 1.05 0.13
C ILE A 60 -6.01 1.53 -0.09
N MET A 61 -6.65 1.99 0.99
CA MET A 61 -7.98 2.57 0.91
C MET A 61 -7.84 4.07 1.10
N LEU A 62 -8.21 4.82 0.10
CA LEU A 62 -8.11 6.27 0.13
C LEU A 62 -9.50 6.88 0.24
N GLY A 63 -9.70 7.67 1.28
CA GLY A 63 -10.96 8.41 1.44
C GLY A 63 -10.84 9.78 0.81
N LEU A 64 -11.75 10.08 -0.09
CA LEU A 64 -11.84 11.37 -0.75
C LEU A 64 -13.23 11.94 -0.46
N PRO A 65 -13.42 13.26 -0.64
CA PRO A 65 -14.76 13.82 -0.48
C PRO A 65 -15.76 13.12 -1.41
N GLY A 66 -16.73 12.47 -0.79
CA GLY A 66 -17.80 11.83 -1.54
C GLY A 66 -17.48 10.50 -2.17
N LYS A 67 -16.27 9.95 -1.98
CA LYS A 67 -15.96 8.65 -2.55
C LYS A 67 -14.73 8.03 -1.92
N GLU A 68 -14.54 6.76 -2.20
CA GLU A 68 -13.36 6.03 -1.78
C GLU A 68 -12.70 5.39 -2.98
N LEU A 69 -11.38 5.30 -2.94
CA LEU A 69 -10.61 4.55 -3.93
C LEU A 69 -9.92 3.39 -3.24
N ALA A 70 -10.07 2.21 -3.81
CA ALA A 70 -9.38 1.02 -3.32
C ALA A 70 -8.29 0.66 -4.31
N ILE A 71 -7.07 0.60 -3.83
CA ILE A 71 -5.93 0.18 -4.64
C ILE A 71 -5.41 -1.13 -4.05
N THR A 72 -5.29 -2.14 -4.88
CA THR A 72 -4.73 -3.41 -4.47
C THR A 72 -3.55 -3.72 -5.37
N HIS A 73 -2.41 -3.95 -4.76
CA HIS A 73 -1.21 -4.36 -5.49
C HIS A 73 -0.86 -5.76 -5.05
N ASP A 74 -0.92 -6.69 -5.98
CA ASP A 74 -0.64 -8.09 -5.72
C ASP A 74 0.48 -8.54 -6.65
N PRO A 75 1.70 -8.74 -6.14
CA PRO A 75 2.81 -9.16 -6.99
C PRO A 75 2.69 -10.57 -7.52
N HIS A 76 1.64 -11.27 -7.13
CA HIS A 76 1.42 -12.64 -7.58
C HIS A 76 1.37 -12.75 -9.10
N HIS A 77 1.00 -11.69 -9.78
CA HIS A 77 0.90 -11.71 -11.24
C HIS A 77 2.20 -11.41 -11.94
N GLU A 78 3.22 -11.04 -11.21
CA GLU A 78 4.50 -10.75 -11.83
C GLU A 78 5.24 -12.04 -12.10
N LYS A 79 5.78 -12.14 -13.29
CA LYS A 79 6.48 -13.34 -13.70
C LYS A 79 7.90 -13.42 -13.21
N GLU A 80 8.39 -12.35 -12.65
CA GLU A 80 9.74 -12.34 -12.15
C GLU A 80 9.78 -12.85 -10.74
N HIS A 81 10.41 -13.98 -10.58
CA HIS A 81 10.45 -14.67 -9.30
C HIS A 81 11.78 -14.54 -8.60
N ARG A 82 12.60 -13.65 -9.05
CA ARG A 82 13.97 -13.63 -8.60
C ARG A 82 14.15 -12.99 -7.25
N SER A 83 13.28 -12.09 -6.90
CA SER A 83 13.42 -11.41 -5.64
C SER A 83 12.28 -11.79 -4.75
N HIS A 84 12.59 -12.02 -3.49
CA HIS A 84 11.55 -12.11 -2.51
C HIS A 84 10.84 -10.78 -2.50
N PRO A 85 9.51 -10.78 -2.53
CA PRO A 85 8.80 -9.52 -2.44
C PRO A 85 9.09 -8.90 -1.09
N ASP A 86 9.95 -7.93 -1.14
CA ASP A 86 10.29 -7.13 -0.01
C ASP A 86 9.10 -6.24 0.31
N ALA A 87 8.73 -6.15 1.58
CA ALA A 87 7.60 -5.34 1.98
C ALA A 87 7.78 -3.88 1.55
N TYR A 88 9.00 -3.37 1.62
CA TYR A 88 9.28 -2.00 1.21
C TYR A 88 9.02 -1.80 -0.28
N THR A 89 9.43 -2.77 -1.08
CA THR A 89 9.20 -2.71 -2.52
C THR A 89 7.71 -2.81 -2.84
N ALA A 90 7.00 -3.71 -2.16
CA ALA A 90 5.57 -3.87 -2.37
C ALA A 90 4.83 -2.58 -2.03
N VAL A 91 5.19 -1.94 -0.93
CA VAL A 91 4.60 -0.67 -0.53
C VAL A 91 4.88 0.40 -1.58
N ARG A 92 6.13 0.50 -2.02
CA ARG A 92 6.50 1.50 -3.02
C ARG A 92 5.69 1.34 -4.30
N ASP A 93 5.57 0.11 -4.76
CA ASP A 93 4.86 -0.15 -6.02
C ASP A 93 3.36 0.13 -5.86
N ALA A 94 2.80 -0.22 -4.71
CA ALA A 94 1.39 0.06 -4.44
C ALA A 94 1.12 1.56 -4.43
N PHE A 95 2.00 2.34 -3.83
CA PHE A 95 1.80 3.78 -3.80
C PHE A 95 2.01 4.43 -5.17
N ARG A 96 2.82 3.84 -6.03
CA ARG A 96 2.92 4.31 -7.40
C ARG A 96 1.60 4.16 -8.14
N VAL A 97 0.94 3.02 -7.94
CA VAL A 97 -0.38 2.79 -8.52
C VAL A 97 -1.38 3.78 -7.93
N ALA A 98 -1.31 3.99 -6.62
CA ALA A 98 -2.21 4.93 -5.96
C ALA A 98 -2.05 6.34 -6.52
N GLU A 99 -0.82 6.80 -6.70
CA GLU A 99 -0.58 8.13 -7.28
C GLU A 99 -1.17 8.24 -8.67
N ARG A 100 -0.98 7.22 -9.49
CA ARG A 100 -1.52 7.23 -10.85
C ARG A 100 -3.03 7.31 -10.83
N GLN A 101 -3.67 6.50 -9.99
CA GLN A 101 -5.12 6.49 -9.93
C GLN A 101 -5.68 7.81 -9.40
N MET A 102 -4.98 8.42 -8.48
CA MET A 102 -5.40 9.73 -7.98
C MET A 102 -5.32 10.79 -9.06
N GLN A 103 -4.29 10.75 -9.89
CA GLN A 103 -4.16 11.68 -11.00
C GLN A 103 -5.26 11.45 -12.03
N ASP A 104 -5.56 10.18 -12.32
CA ASP A 104 -6.64 9.86 -13.25
C ASP A 104 -7.99 10.33 -12.71
N ALA A 105 -8.19 10.25 -11.41
CA ALA A 105 -9.45 10.67 -10.80
C ALA A 105 -9.65 12.18 -10.86
N LYS A 106 -8.58 12.93 -11.00
CA LYS A 106 -8.66 14.39 -11.12
C LYS A 106 -9.01 14.86 -12.53
N ALA A 107 -8.72 14.04 -13.50
CA ALA A 107 -8.90 14.42 -14.90
C ALA A 107 -10.36 14.59 -15.29
#